data_fdd520335f8a7b1273ac1dd864a041fd
#
_entry.id   fdd520335f8a7b1273ac1dd864a041fd
#
_cell.length_a   1.000
_cell.length_b   1.000
_cell.length_c   1.000
_cell.angle_alpha   90.00
_cell.angle_beta   90.00
_cell.angle_gamma   90.00
#
_symmetry.space_group_name_H-M   'P 1'
#
loop_
_entity.id
_entity.type
_entity.pdbx_description
1 polymer ?
#
loop_
_entity_poly.entity_id
_entity_poly.type
_entity_poly.pdbx_seq_one_letter_code
_entity_poly.pdbx_strand_id
1 'polypeptide(L)'
;MYWKKIDMSKIDYVFLDGGHNYQTVRNDLDCCREVIINGGTVLCDDYDLSYAPGVKKAIDEFVSLNSFKCLILCNDRFAKIEKN
;
A
#
# COMPACT_ATOMS: atom_id res chain seq x y z
N MET A 1 7.02 -6.83 4.63
CA MET A 1 6.39 -5.54 4.99
C MET A 1 7.25 -4.84 6.04
N TYR A 2 7.56 -3.58 5.82
CA TYR A 2 8.35 -2.77 6.73
C TYR A 2 7.49 -1.68 7.36
N TRP A 3 7.58 -1.50 8.68
CA TRP A 3 6.80 -0.55 9.44
C TRP A 3 7.69 0.46 10.14
N LYS A 4 7.35 1.74 10.02
CA LYS A 4 7.99 2.79 10.79
C LYS A 4 6.96 3.36 11.76
N LYS A 5 7.23 3.27 13.06
CA LYS A 5 6.31 3.71 14.11
C LYS A 5 6.68 5.09 14.61
N ILE A 6 5.66 5.92 14.85
CA ILE A 6 5.82 7.17 15.59
C ILE A 6 5.74 6.86 17.09
N ASP A 7 4.75 6.05 17.47
CA ASP A 7 4.62 5.55 18.85
C ASP A 7 4.01 4.15 18.79
N MET A 8 3.66 3.60 19.94
CA MET A 8 3.19 2.21 20.03
C MET A 8 1.88 1.95 19.29
N SER A 9 1.07 2.97 19.06
CA SER A 9 -0.25 2.80 18.48
C SER A 9 -0.40 3.44 17.09
N LYS A 10 0.62 4.15 16.61
CA LYS A 10 0.52 4.91 15.37
C LYS A 10 1.70 4.63 14.45
N ILE A 11 1.41 4.57 13.17
CA ILE A 11 2.41 4.34 12.13
C ILE A 11 2.22 5.41 11.06
N ASP A 12 3.30 6.10 10.69
CA ASP A 12 3.24 7.14 9.66
C ASP A 12 3.78 6.70 8.30
N TYR A 13 4.44 5.55 8.24
CA TYR A 13 5.01 5.07 6.98
C TYR A 13 5.08 3.55 6.99
N VAL A 14 4.65 2.95 5.87
CA VAL A 14 4.74 1.51 5.66
C VAL A 14 5.33 1.26 4.28
N PHE A 15 6.29 0.36 4.19
CA PHE A 15 6.79 -0.13 2.91
C PHE A 15 6.34 -1.57 2.73
N LEU A 16 5.50 -1.80 1.72
CA LEU A 16 5.00 -3.12 1.37
C LEU A 16 5.89 -3.72 0.29
N ASP A 17 6.60 -4.79 0.64
CA ASP A 17 7.51 -5.45 -0.26
C ASP A 17 7.48 -6.95 0.00
N GLY A 18 6.81 -7.69 -0.81
CA GLY A 18 6.85 -9.14 -0.64
C GLY A 18 5.68 -9.91 -1.18
N GLY A 19 4.50 -9.34 -1.18
CA GLY A 19 3.34 -10.06 -1.71
C GLY A 19 3.22 -9.85 -3.21
N HIS A 20 3.04 -10.93 -3.97
CA HIS A 20 2.79 -10.84 -5.41
C HIS A 20 1.43 -11.40 -5.80
N ASN A 21 0.59 -11.78 -4.85
CA ASN A 21 -0.77 -12.19 -5.17
C ASN A 21 -1.78 -11.22 -4.55
N TYR A 22 -2.95 -11.20 -5.16
CA TYR A 22 -4.03 -10.29 -4.77
C TYR A 22 -4.38 -10.40 -3.29
N GLN A 23 -4.58 -11.61 -2.80
CA GLN A 23 -5.09 -11.81 -1.44
C GLN A 23 -4.09 -11.32 -0.39
N THR A 24 -2.81 -11.63 -0.58
CA THR A 24 -1.75 -11.21 0.34
C THR A 24 -1.65 -9.68 0.39
N VAL A 25 -1.59 -9.04 -0.77
CA VAL A 25 -1.48 -7.58 -0.84
C VAL A 25 -2.72 -6.92 -0.26
N ARG A 26 -3.89 -7.44 -0.55
CA ARG A 26 -5.15 -6.90 -0.05
C ARG A 26 -5.22 -6.98 1.47
N ASN A 27 -4.82 -8.12 2.04
CA ASN A 27 -4.78 -8.28 3.49
C ASN A 27 -3.79 -7.32 4.15
N ASP A 28 -2.61 -7.16 3.55
CA ASP A 28 -1.60 -6.24 4.08
C ASP A 28 -2.10 -4.79 4.03
N LEU A 29 -2.75 -4.39 2.95
CA LEU A 29 -3.31 -3.04 2.83
C LEU A 29 -4.41 -2.79 3.86
N ASP A 30 -5.29 -3.77 4.08
CA ASP A 30 -6.34 -3.63 5.09
C ASP A 30 -5.75 -3.48 6.49
N CYS A 31 -4.68 -4.20 6.81
CA CYS A 31 -3.96 -4.03 8.08
C CYS A 31 -3.35 -2.63 8.18
N CYS A 32 -2.75 -2.14 7.10
CA CYS A 32 -2.18 -0.79 7.08
C CYS A 32 -3.23 0.27 7.35
N ARG A 33 -4.41 0.14 6.77
CA ARG A 33 -5.49 1.10 6.96
C ARG A 33 -5.84 1.29 8.43
N GLU A 34 -5.81 0.20 9.20
CA GLU A 34 -6.19 0.23 10.61
C GLU A 34 -5.18 0.97 11.49
N VAL A 35 -3.89 0.95 11.10
CA VAL A 35 -2.82 1.44 11.99
C VAL A 35 -2.16 2.73 11.48
N ILE A 36 -2.32 3.08 10.22
CA ILE A 36 -1.67 4.26 9.68
C ILE A 36 -2.44 5.52 10.07
N ILE A 37 -1.69 6.58 10.44
CA ILE A 37 -2.30 7.86 10.79
C ILE A 37 -2.76 8.61 9.55
N ASN A 38 -3.66 9.58 9.73
CA ASN A 38 -4.05 10.48 8.65
C ASN A 38 -2.81 11.24 8.16
N GLY A 39 -2.64 11.32 6.85
CA GLY A 39 -1.44 11.89 6.26
C GLY A 39 -0.29 10.90 6.14
N GLY A 40 -0.44 9.71 6.68
CA GLY A 40 0.57 8.66 6.56
C GLY A 40 0.66 8.10 5.16
N THR A 41 1.76 7.40 4.87
CA THR A 41 2.08 6.90 3.54
C THR A 41 2.32 5.40 3.54
N VAL A 42 1.75 4.73 2.54
CA VAL A 42 2.08 3.33 2.22
C VAL A 42 2.75 3.33 0.86
N LEU A 43 3.99 2.85 0.80
CA LEU A 43 4.71 2.69 -0.46
C LEU A 43 4.70 1.22 -0.83
N CYS A 44 4.10 0.90 -1.98
CA CYS A 44 4.00 -0.48 -2.46
C CYS A 44 4.98 -0.69 -3.60
N ASP A 45 5.86 -1.68 -3.47
CA ASP A 45 6.78 -2.06 -4.54
C ASP A 45 6.07 -3.03 -5.50
N ASP A 46 6.61 -3.15 -6.70
CA ASP A 46 6.15 -4.09 -7.72
C ASP A 46 4.67 -3.88 -8.09
N TYR A 47 4.28 -2.62 -8.22
CA TYR A 47 2.88 -2.26 -8.49
C TYR A 47 2.36 -2.90 -9.77
N ASP A 48 3.08 -2.77 -10.87
CA ASP A 48 2.62 -3.25 -12.18
C ASP A 48 3.60 -4.23 -12.78
N LEU A 49 3.54 -5.47 -12.32
CA LEU A 49 4.35 -6.56 -12.85
C LEU A 49 3.50 -7.39 -13.80
N SER A 50 4.03 -7.66 -14.99
CA SER A 50 3.30 -8.43 -16.00
C SER A 50 2.96 -9.84 -15.54
N TYR A 51 3.78 -10.42 -14.67
CA TYR A 51 3.55 -11.78 -14.16
C TYR A 51 2.80 -11.81 -12.83
N ALA A 52 2.47 -10.65 -12.27
CA ALA A 52 1.76 -10.57 -10.99
C ALA A 52 0.69 -9.49 -11.03
N PRO A 53 -0.33 -9.61 -11.88
CA PRO A 53 -1.36 -8.57 -12.03
C PRO A 53 -2.23 -8.39 -10.79
N GLY A 54 -2.22 -9.35 -9.88
CA GLY A 54 -2.99 -9.26 -8.64
C GLY A 54 -2.55 -8.13 -7.73
N VAL A 55 -1.28 -7.73 -7.79
CA VAL A 55 -0.77 -6.61 -6.99
C VAL A 55 -1.46 -5.31 -7.40
N LYS A 56 -1.45 -4.99 -8.68
CA LYS A 56 -2.09 -3.79 -9.19
C LYS A 56 -3.59 -3.78 -8.88
N LYS A 57 -4.25 -4.92 -9.09
CA LYS A 57 -5.68 -5.04 -8.81
C LYS A 57 -5.98 -4.76 -7.34
N ALA A 58 -5.21 -5.33 -6.43
CA ALA A 58 -5.41 -5.14 -5.00
C ALA A 58 -5.24 -3.67 -4.60
N ILE A 59 -4.20 -3.02 -5.10
CA ILE A 59 -3.91 -1.62 -4.79
C ILE A 59 -5.00 -0.71 -5.36
N ASP A 60 -5.37 -0.90 -6.61
CA ASP A 60 -6.38 -0.06 -7.26
C ASP A 60 -7.73 -0.17 -6.55
N GLU A 61 -8.14 -1.38 -6.18
CA GLU A 61 -9.38 -1.58 -5.42
C GLU A 61 -9.31 -0.94 -4.04
N PHE A 62 -8.22 -1.13 -3.34
CA PHE A 62 -8.04 -0.56 -2.00
C PHE A 62 -8.14 0.96 -2.02
N VAL A 63 -7.45 1.59 -2.95
CA VAL A 63 -7.45 3.05 -3.10
C VAL A 63 -8.86 3.56 -3.41
N SER A 64 -9.54 2.89 -4.33
CA SER A 64 -10.89 3.29 -4.72
C SER A 64 -11.89 3.15 -3.56
N LEU A 65 -11.86 2.01 -2.86
CA LEU A 65 -12.81 1.74 -1.77
C LEU A 65 -12.61 2.66 -0.56
N ASN A 66 -11.39 3.10 -0.32
CA ASN A 66 -11.07 3.92 0.86
C ASN A 66 -10.90 5.40 0.53
N SER A 67 -10.98 5.77 -0.73
CA SER A 67 -10.82 7.16 -1.19
C SER A 67 -9.46 7.74 -0.79
N PHE A 68 -8.42 6.93 -0.78
CA PHE A 68 -7.06 7.37 -0.50
C PHE A 68 -6.44 7.96 -1.77
N LYS A 69 -5.43 8.81 -1.59
CA LYS A 69 -4.66 9.33 -2.71
C LYS A 69 -3.63 8.29 -3.16
N CYS A 70 -3.41 8.19 -4.45
CA CYS A 70 -2.42 7.27 -4.99
C CYS A 70 -1.63 7.96 -6.09
N LEU A 71 -0.29 7.86 -6.00
CA LEU A 71 0.61 8.37 -7.01
C LEU A 71 1.52 7.23 -7.48
N ILE A 72 1.56 7.02 -8.81
CA ILE A 72 2.38 5.96 -9.39
C ILE A 72 3.75 6.54 -9.74
N LEU A 73 4.81 5.86 -9.33
CA LEU A 73 6.19 6.34 -9.46
C LEU A 73 7.05 5.32 -10.19
N CYS A 74 8.16 5.81 -10.74
CA CYS A 74 9.22 4.98 -11.32
C CYS A 74 8.70 4.02 -12.41
N ASN A 75 8.00 4.56 -13.39
CA ASN A 75 7.50 3.77 -14.53
C ASN A 75 6.63 2.61 -14.06
N ASP A 76 5.65 2.91 -13.20
CA ASP A 76 4.68 1.94 -12.68
C ASP A 76 5.28 0.91 -11.73
N ARG A 77 6.49 1.15 -11.22
CA ARG A 77 7.09 0.24 -10.26
C ARG A 77 6.52 0.41 -8.86
N PHE A 78 6.29 1.65 -8.43
CA PHE A 78 5.82 1.95 -7.08
C PHE A 78 4.45 2.60 -7.08
N ALA A 79 3.63 2.24 -6.11
CA ALA A 79 2.40 2.97 -5.80
C ALA A 79 2.57 3.62 -4.44
N LYS A 80 2.49 4.94 -4.39
CA LYS A 80 2.54 5.70 -3.14
C LYS A 80 1.11 6.05 -2.75
N ILE A 81 0.63 5.48 -1.66
CA ILE A 81 -0.73 5.67 -1.16
C ILE A 81 -0.67 6.57 0.06
N GLU A 82 -1.49 7.60 0.08
CA GLU A 82 -1.58 8.51 1.22
C GLU A 82 -2.98 8.45 1.82
N LYS A 83 -3.03 8.29 3.13
CA LYS A 83 -4.29 8.32 3.87
C LYS A 83 -4.73 9.76 4.09
N ASN A 84 -5.93 10.05 3.67
CA ASN A 84 -6.51 11.39 3.80
C ASN A 84 -6.86 11.75 5.25
#